data_64db717734d8afc06d3264e15662a65c
#
_entry.id   64db717734d8afc06d3264e15662a65c
#
_cell.length_a   1.000
_cell.length_b   1.000
_cell.length_c   1.000
_cell.angle_alpha   90.00
_cell.angle_beta   90.00
_cell.angle_gamma   90.00
#
_symmetry.space_group_name_H-M   'P 1'
#
loop_
_entity.id
_entity.type
_entity.pdbx_description
1 polymer ?
#
loop_
_entity_poly.entity_id
_entity_poly.type
_entity_poly.pdbx_seq_one_letter_code
_entity_poly.pdbx_strand_id
1 'polypeptide(L)'
;MNEPPAEPAAPLDPQAQLLARERDKRIGMVIVLTAFVIGIGISAWAKHQSRPETSEPPGPPVTTGVSGYPDRVDVVKTFPAARNMTKRTLFRGFAVEGVRSDGTVDLSEGPGRARYAFQSPPGFGPQPAVEPGTLPRRQYCGRQDVRLRSEGLVLDEDKADAPCAARHPDPLPDPQCTLADVWRHALSKGFPGDRLARIEYFRARSGPAWRFELAEGGDRFVLYGDCKRELTGAEAQGRVP
;
A
#
# COMPACT_ATOMS: atom_id res chain seq x y z
N MET A 1 18.85 -70.49 37.57
CA MET A 1 19.63 -69.26 37.76
C MET A 1 18.62 -68.19 38.12
N ASN A 2 18.55 -67.82 39.41
CA ASN A 2 17.61 -66.76 39.85
C ASN A 2 18.35 -65.44 39.88
N GLU A 3 17.84 -64.49 39.04
CA GLU A 3 18.32 -63.13 39.00
C GLU A 3 17.81 -62.39 40.29
N PRO A 4 18.70 -61.69 41.01
CA PRO A 4 18.26 -60.98 42.22
C PRO A 4 17.31 -59.79 41.83
N PRO A 5 16.31 -59.48 42.70
CA PRO A 5 15.39 -58.38 42.45
C PRO A 5 16.14 -57.05 42.48
N ALA A 6 15.85 -56.19 41.49
CA ALA A 6 16.42 -54.86 41.37
C ALA A 6 16.08 -54.01 42.61
N GLU A 7 17.11 -53.44 43.21
CA GLU A 7 17.03 -52.57 44.40
C GLU A 7 16.23 -51.28 44.02
N PRO A 8 15.24 -50.85 44.80
CA PRO A 8 14.48 -49.65 44.53
C PRO A 8 15.38 -48.42 44.60
N ALA A 9 15.39 -47.65 43.52
CA ALA A 9 16.16 -46.40 43.40
C ALA A 9 15.79 -45.43 44.55
N ALA A 10 16.80 -44.91 45.22
CA ALA A 10 16.64 -43.95 46.31
C ALA A 10 15.89 -42.69 45.81
N PRO A 11 14.99 -42.10 46.63
CA PRO A 11 14.27 -40.90 46.25
C PRO A 11 15.24 -39.73 46.05
N LEU A 12 15.18 -39.13 44.85
CA LEU A 12 16.00 -37.97 44.49
C LEU A 12 15.66 -36.77 45.40
N ASP A 13 16.72 -36.12 45.89
CA ASP A 13 16.62 -34.89 46.71
C ASP A 13 15.69 -33.85 46.05
N PRO A 14 14.68 -33.33 46.75
CA PRO A 14 13.76 -32.32 46.24
C PRO A 14 14.46 -31.06 45.73
N GLN A 15 15.60 -30.67 46.30
CA GLN A 15 16.39 -29.54 45.85
C GLN A 15 17.05 -29.81 44.50
N ALA A 16 17.55 -31.00 44.25
CA ALA A 16 18.15 -31.40 42.98
C ALA A 16 17.09 -31.41 41.86
N GLN A 17 15.84 -31.79 42.18
CA GLN A 17 14.74 -31.75 41.19
C GLN A 17 14.33 -30.31 40.79
N LEU A 18 14.37 -29.37 41.76
CA LEU A 18 14.07 -27.96 41.47
C LEU A 18 15.14 -27.31 40.57
N LEU A 19 16.41 -27.58 40.85
CA LEU A 19 17.53 -27.07 40.05
C LEU A 19 17.54 -27.67 38.62
N ALA A 20 17.21 -28.95 38.49
CA ALA A 20 17.05 -29.56 37.16
C ALA A 20 15.92 -28.92 36.36
N ARG A 21 14.77 -28.64 36.98
CA ARG A 21 13.62 -27.96 36.33
C ARG A 21 13.93 -26.52 35.89
N GLU A 22 14.68 -25.77 36.69
CA GLU A 22 15.10 -24.40 36.27
C GLU A 22 16.12 -24.44 35.16
N ARG A 23 17.04 -25.38 35.13
CA ARG A 23 18.00 -25.59 34.07
C ARG A 23 17.31 -25.94 32.74
N ASP A 24 16.33 -26.85 32.77
CA ASP A 24 15.57 -27.25 31.60
C ASP A 24 14.73 -26.11 31.04
N LYS A 25 14.13 -25.27 31.90
CA LYS A 25 13.43 -24.04 31.45
C LYS A 25 14.35 -23.06 30.75
N ARG A 26 15.57 -22.83 31.24
CA ARG A 26 16.56 -21.95 30.63
C ARG A 26 17.02 -22.49 29.26
N ILE A 27 17.29 -23.77 29.19
CA ILE A 27 17.70 -24.44 27.92
C ILE A 27 16.54 -24.35 26.89
N GLY A 28 15.30 -24.64 27.31
CA GLY A 28 14.13 -24.52 26.43
C GLY A 28 13.92 -23.11 25.91
N MET A 29 14.09 -22.09 26.76
CA MET A 29 13.97 -20.68 26.33
C MET A 29 15.03 -20.26 25.34
N VAL A 30 16.28 -20.71 25.52
CA VAL A 30 17.39 -20.43 24.60
C VAL A 30 17.13 -21.08 23.23
N ILE A 31 16.65 -22.33 23.18
CA ILE A 31 16.33 -23.04 21.94
C ILE A 31 15.21 -22.31 21.17
N VAL A 32 14.15 -21.89 21.86
CA VAL A 32 13.02 -21.17 21.23
C VAL A 32 13.47 -19.82 20.67
N LEU A 33 14.27 -19.05 21.44
CA LEU A 33 14.81 -17.76 20.96
C LEU A 33 15.73 -17.93 19.75
N THR A 34 16.59 -18.93 19.77
CA THR A 34 17.52 -19.21 18.65
C THR A 34 16.75 -19.63 17.38
N ALA A 35 15.73 -20.48 17.53
CA ALA A 35 14.86 -20.88 16.41
C ALA A 35 14.08 -19.70 15.82
N PHE A 36 13.62 -18.78 16.68
CA PHE A 36 12.90 -17.57 16.25
C PHE A 36 13.80 -16.60 15.47
N VAL A 37 15.04 -16.37 15.94
CA VAL A 37 16.03 -15.51 15.27
C VAL A 37 16.43 -16.10 13.92
N ILE A 38 16.67 -17.43 13.85
CA ILE A 38 16.99 -18.12 12.60
C ILE A 38 15.80 -18.04 11.63
N GLY A 39 14.57 -18.24 12.11
CA GLY A 39 13.35 -18.15 11.30
C GLY A 39 13.15 -16.76 10.69
N ILE A 40 13.39 -15.68 11.45
CA ILE A 40 13.35 -14.30 10.93
C ILE A 40 14.48 -14.07 9.92
N GLY A 41 15.69 -14.53 10.19
CA GLY A 41 16.84 -14.38 9.31
C GLY A 41 16.62 -15.07 7.96
N ILE A 42 16.13 -16.31 7.96
CA ILE A 42 15.82 -17.07 6.74
C ILE A 42 14.68 -16.40 5.96
N SER A 43 13.64 -15.92 6.63
CA SER A 43 12.50 -15.23 5.99
C SER A 43 12.93 -13.91 5.34
N ALA A 44 13.79 -13.14 5.99
CA ALA A 44 14.34 -11.90 5.45
C ALA A 44 15.28 -12.17 4.27
N TRP A 45 16.11 -13.19 4.35
CA TRP A 45 17.03 -13.59 3.29
C TRP A 45 16.29 -14.16 2.07
N ALA A 46 15.30 -15.03 2.26
CA ALA A 46 14.46 -15.56 1.19
C ALA A 46 13.67 -14.44 0.49
N LYS A 47 13.19 -13.43 1.24
CA LYS A 47 12.52 -12.27 0.68
C LYS A 47 13.46 -11.34 -0.10
N HIS A 48 14.74 -11.35 0.23
CA HIS A 48 15.76 -10.59 -0.50
C HIS A 48 16.22 -11.32 -1.79
N GLN A 49 16.28 -12.65 -1.78
CA GLN A 49 16.63 -13.44 -2.98
C GLN A 49 15.48 -13.61 -3.98
N SER A 50 14.23 -13.55 -3.55
CA SER A 50 13.06 -13.68 -4.44
C SER A 50 12.65 -12.38 -5.13
N ARG A 51 13.49 -11.33 -5.13
CA ARG A 51 13.29 -10.19 -6.04
C ARG A 51 13.74 -10.64 -7.44
N PRO A 52 12.82 -10.80 -8.40
CA PRO A 52 13.23 -10.96 -9.78
C PRO A 52 14.01 -9.70 -10.19
N GLU A 53 15.23 -9.87 -10.66
CA GLU A 53 16.18 -8.82 -11.10
C GLU A 53 15.74 -8.12 -12.40
N THR A 54 14.45 -8.03 -12.70
CA THR A 54 13.93 -7.34 -13.89
C THR A 54 13.15 -6.10 -13.53
N SER A 55 13.63 -5.31 -12.58
CA SER A 55 13.11 -3.96 -12.40
C SER A 55 13.88 -3.02 -13.32
N GLU A 56 13.24 -2.60 -14.39
CA GLU A 56 13.70 -1.47 -15.18
C GLU A 56 13.86 -0.27 -14.23
N PRO A 57 15.06 0.36 -14.15
CA PRO A 57 15.27 1.46 -13.22
C PRO A 57 14.24 2.57 -13.48
N PRO A 58 13.89 3.35 -12.46
CA PRO A 58 12.99 4.49 -12.63
C PRO A 58 13.46 5.37 -13.79
N GLY A 59 12.57 5.72 -14.70
CA GLY A 59 12.87 6.63 -15.80
C GLY A 59 13.28 8.02 -15.29
N PRO A 60 13.93 8.83 -16.09
CA PRO A 60 14.27 10.20 -15.73
C PRO A 60 13.00 11.00 -15.37
N PRO A 61 13.08 11.95 -14.42
CA PRO A 61 11.95 12.78 -14.05
C PRO A 61 11.51 13.65 -15.24
N VAL A 62 10.19 13.85 -15.36
CA VAL A 62 9.55 14.62 -16.45
C VAL A 62 8.74 15.76 -15.83
N THR A 63 9.03 16.99 -16.25
CA THR A 63 8.25 18.18 -15.85
C THR A 63 7.29 18.66 -16.94
N THR A 64 7.46 18.21 -18.18
CA THR A 64 6.56 18.53 -19.29
C THR A 64 5.15 18.00 -19.02
N GLY A 65 4.14 18.87 -19.12
CA GLY A 65 2.76 18.54 -18.84
C GLY A 65 2.38 18.57 -17.35
N VAL A 66 3.30 18.97 -16.45
CA VAL A 66 3.00 19.24 -15.04
C VAL A 66 2.45 20.65 -14.92
N SER A 67 1.13 20.76 -14.73
CA SER A 67 0.43 22.03 -14.67
C SER A 67 0.77 22.80 -13.40
N GLY A 68 1.34 24.01 -13.53
CA GLY A 68 1.68 24.89 -12.40
C GLY A 68 2.94 24.51 -11.61
N TYR A 69 3.82 23.71 -12.23
CA TYR A 69 5.10 23.30 -11.61
C TYR A 69 6.03 24.52 -11.39
N PRO A 70 6.77 24.56 -10.25
CA PRO A 70 6.73 23.60 -9.13
C PRO A 70 5.77 23.99 -7.98
N ASP A 71 5.33 25.26 -7.88
CA ASP A 71 4.77 25.83 -6.66
C ASP A 71 3.26 25.69 -6.50
N ARG A 72 2.55 25.54 -7.64
CA ARG A 72 1.08 25.50 -7.69
C ARG A 72 0.57 24.40 -8.61
N VAL A 73 0.99 23.18 -8.33
CA VAL A 73 0.70 22.06 -9.22
C VAL A 73 -0.77 21.62 -9.09
N ASP A 74 -1.47 21.59 -10.24
CA ASP A 74 -2.78 20.99 -10.38
C ASP A 74 -2.63 19.51 -10.75
N VAL A 75 -2.79 18.64 -9.77
CA VAL A 75 -2.59 17.19 -9.92
C VAL A 75 -3.60 16.58 -10.89
N VAL A 76 -4.84 17.09 -10.92
CA VAL A 76 -5.88 16.58 -11.85
C VAL A 76 -5.53 16.92 -13.29
N LYS A 77 -5.07 18.14 -13.57
CA LYS A 77 -4.58 18.53 -14.90
C LYS A 77 -3.29 17.85 -15.32
N THR A 78 -2.47 17.40 -14.35
CA THR A 78 -1.24 16.65 -14.61
C THR A 78 -1.50 15.17 -14.93
N PHE A 79 -2.67 14.65 -14.64
CA PHE A 79 -3.02 13.24 -14.83
C PHE A 79 -2.80 12.69 -16.27
N PRO A 80 -3.12 13.42 -17.37
CA PRO A 80 -2.82 12.93 -18.72
C PRO A 80 -1.33 12.71 -18.97
N ALA A 81 -0.46 13.58 -18.45
CA ALA A 81 0.99 13.40 -18.54
C ALA A 81 1.45 12.16 -17.77
N ALA A 82 0.94 11.94 -16.55
CA ALA A 82 1.22 10.75 -15.78
C ALA A 82 0.75 9.46 -16.49
N ARG A 83 -0.44 9.48 -17.09
CA ARG A 83 -0.97 8.34 -17.86
C ARG A 83 -0.08 7.97 -19.04
N ASN A 84 0.49 8.94 -19.72
CA ASN A 84 1.36 8.72 -20.89
C ASN A 84 2.73 8.11 -20.53
N MET A 85 3.15 8.17 -19.27
CA MET A 85 4.42 7.60 -18.83
C MET A 85 4.37 6.09 -18.60
N THR A 86 3.18 5.53 -18.34
CA THR A 86 3.02 4.11 -18.01
C THR A 86 2.49 3.29 -19.18
N LYS A 87 2.94 2.03 -19.27
CA LYS A 87 2.37 1.02 -20.19
C LYS A 87 1.09 0.36 -19.63
N ARG A 88 0.75 0.62 -18.36
CA ARG A 88 -0.42 0.05 -17.70
C ARG A 88 -1.66 0.89 -18.00
N THR A 89 -2.70 0.26 -18.54
CA THR A 89 -3.85 0.97 -19.14
C THR A 89 -4.99 1.26 -18.17
N LEU A 90 -5.11 0.48 -17.08
CA LEU A 90 -6.21 0.65 -16.14
C LEU A 90 -5.82 1.62 -15.02
N PHE A 91 -6.41 2.78 -15.02
CA PHE A 91 -6.29 3.73 -13.92
C PHE A 91 -7.02 3.20 -12.67
N ARG A 92 -6.34 3.22 -11.52
CA ARG A 92 -6.83 2.69 -10.24
C ARG A 92 -7.06 3.77 -9.19
N GLY A 93 -6.59 4.98 -9.43
CA GLY A 93 -6.74 6.11 -8.55
C GLY A 93 -5.46 6.90 -8.36
N PHE A 94 -5.56 7.96 -7.61
CA PHE A 94 -4.40 8.71 -7.13
C PHE A 94 -4.58 9.13 -5.67
N ALA A 95 -3.46 9.38 -5.01
CA ALA A 95 -3.38 9.97 -3.68
C ALA A 95 -2.48 11.18 -3.74
N VAL A 96 -2.91 12.26 -3.11
CA VAL A 96 -2.21 13.55 -3.07
C VAL A 96 -2.06 13.97 -1.62
N GLU A 97 -0.86 14.39 -1.23
CA GLU A 97 -0.56 14.95 0.08
C GLU A 97 -0.12 16.40 -0.06
N GLY A 98 -0.36 17.20 0.98
CA GLY A 98 -0.01 18.61 0.99
C GLY A 98 -0.92 19.48 0.09
N VAL A 99 -2.18 19.11 -0.09
CA VAL A 99 -3.13 19.88 -0.90
C VAL A 99 -3.59 21.12 -0.15
N ARG A 100 -3.42 22.29 -0.77
CA ARG A 100 -3.90 23.59 -0.28
C ARG A 100 -5.40 23.78 -0.56
N SER A 101 -6.03 24.73 0.10
CA SER A 101 -7.48 25.01 -0.07
C SER A 101 -7.86 25.52 -1.46
N ASP A 102 -6.92 26.01 -2.24
CA ASP A 102 -7.11 26.34 -3.66
C ASP A 102 -7.02 25.09 -4.59
N GLY A 103 -6.79 23.92 -4.04
CA GLY A 103 -6.67 22.65 -4.78
C GLY A 103 -5.29 22.42 -5.42
N THR A 104 -4.31 23.25 -5.11
CA THR A 104 -2.94 23.10 -5.63
C THR A 104 -2.01 22.43 -4.60
N VAL A 105 -0.89 21.92 -5.10
CA VAL A 105 0.18 21.30 -4.31
C VAL A 105 1.48 22.04 -4.58
N ASP A 106 2.22 22.33 -3.51
CA ASP A 106 3.58 22.86 -3.61
C ASP A 106 4.58 21.70 -3.55
N LEU A 107 5.37 21.56 -4.61
CA LEU A 107 6.42 20.57 -4.71
C LEU A 107 7.80 21.12 -4.41
N SER A 108 7.97 22.45 -4.35
CA SER A 108 9.27 23.11 -4.13
C SER A 108 9.68 23.01 -2.68
N GLU A 109 8.74 23.20 -1.78
CA GLU A 109 8.98 23.19 -0.33
C GLU A 109 7.84 22.43 0.39
N GLY A 110 8.16 21.41 1.17
CA GLY A 110 7.20 20.77 2.04
C GLY A 110 6.70 19.38 1.63
N PRO A 111 5.56 18.94 2.19
CA PRO A 111 5.07 17.56 2.06
C PRO A 111 4.34 17.29 0.72
N GLY A 112 4.34 18.25 -0.21
CA GLY A 112 3.63 18.12 -1.49
C GLY A 112 4.11 16.93 -2.30
N ARG A 113 3.20 15.98 -2.56
CA ARG A 113 3.47 14.82 -3.42
C ARG A 113 2.17 14.20 -3.92
N ALA A 114 2.24 13.56 -5.09
CA ALA A 114 1.15 12.76 -5.58
C ALA A 114 1.62 11.42 -6.13
N ARG A 115 0.73 10.43 -6.11
CA ARG A 115 0.96 9.11 -6.67
C ARG A 115 -0.26 8.69 -7.48
N TYR A 116 -0.06 8.39 -8.74
CA TYR A 116 -1.05 7.83 -9.65
C TYR A 116 -0.82 6.32 -9.76
N ALA A 117 -1.85 5.51 -9.56
CA ALA A 117 -1.77 4.07 -9.58
C ALA A 117 -2.39 3.49 -10.85
N PHE A 118 -1.64 2.63 -11.55
CA PHE A 118 -2.07 1.98 -12.78
C PHE A 118 -1.88 0.47 -12.69
N GLN A 119 -2.73 -0.28 -13.39
CA GLN A 119 -2.65 -1.73 -13.56
C GLN A 119 -2.91 -2.13 -15.01
N SER A 120 -2.52 -3.35 -15.39
CA SER A 120 -3.03 -3.95 -16.63
C SER A 120 -4.32 -4.73 -16.37
N PRO A 121 -5.09 -5.04 -17.44
CA PRO A 121 -6.18 -6.00 -17.37
C PRO A 121 -5.71 -7.37 -16.83
N PRO A 122 -6.61 -8.16 -16.24
CA PRO A 122 -6.31 -9.54 -15.86
C PRO A 122 -5.76 -10.36 -17.05
N GLY A 123 -4.72 -11.14 -16.81
CA GLY A 123 -4.08 -11.96 -17.84
C GLY A 123 -2.98 -11.27 -18.66
N PHE A 124 -2.70 -9.99 -18.43
CA PHE A 124 -1.64 -9.24 -19.13
C PHE A 124 -0.25 -9.37 -18.49
N GLY A 125 -0.16 -9.93 -17.31
CA GLY A 125 1.10 -10.17 -16.60
C GLY A 125 1.47 -11.66 -16.57
N PRO A 126 2.67 -11.99 -16.09
CA PRO A 126 3.03 -13.38 -15.84
C PRO A 126 2.02 -13.99 -14.85
N GLN A 127 1.43 -15.10 -15.25
CA GLN A 127 0.50 -15.81 -14.38
C GLN A 127 1.25 -16.89 -13.61
N PRO A 128 0.86 -17.19 -12.36
CA PRO A 128 1.46 -18.28 -11.61
C PRO A 128 1.21 -19.59 -12.35
N ALA A 129 2.21 -20.46 -12.35
CA ALA A 129 2.04 -21.82 -12.83
C ALA A 129 0.91 -22.51 -12.04
N VAL A 130 -0.08 -23.04 -12.73
CA VAL A 130 -1.21 -23.76 -12.13
C VAL A 130 -0.94 -25.25 -12.29
N GLU A 131 -0.84 -25.95 -11.18
CA GLU A 131 -0.78 -27.44 -11.22
C GLU A 131 -2.09 -27.99 -11.78
N PRO A 132 -2.04 -29.01 -12.66
CA PRO A 132 -3.23 -29.63 -13.21
C PRO A 132 -4.20 -30.06 -12.10
N GLY A 133 -5.47 -29.62 -12.19
CA GLY A 133 -6.51 -29.92 -11.20
C GLY A 133 -6.65 -28.94 -10.04
N THR A 134 -5.81 -27.89 -9.97
CA THR A 134 -5.94 -26.83 -8.95
C THR A 134 -6.56 -25.57 -9.57
N LEU A 135 -7.44 -24.91 -8.81
CA LEU A 135 -7.95 -23.59 -9.22
C LEU A 135 -6.86 -22.53 -9.05
N PRO A 136 -6.70 -21.62 -10.02
CA PRO A 136 -5.75 -20.52 -9.89
C PRO A 136 -6.15 -19.64 -8.71
N ARG A 137 -5.30 -19.62 -7.66
CA ARG A 137 -5.61 -18.91 -6.41
C ARG A 137 -5.50 -17.39 -6.55
N ARG A 138 -4.69 -16.88 -7.49
CA ARG A 138 -4.49 -15.43 -7.72
C ARG A 138 -4.19 -15.17 -9.19
N GLN A 139 -4.79 -14.10 -9.72
CA GLN A 139 -4.40 -13.55 -11.01
C GLN A 139 -3.49 -12.35 -10.77
N TYR A 140 -2.46 -12.22 -11.59
CA TYR A 140 -1.57 -11.06 -11.61
C TYR A 140 -1.98 -10.09 -12.71
N CYS A 141 -2.07 -8.81 -12.34
CA CYS A 141 -2.36 -7.72 -13.26
C CYS A 141 -1.14 -6.84 -13.50
N GLY A 142 -0.11 -7.01 -12.68
CA GLY A 142 0.97 -6.06 -12.60
C GLY A 142 0.50 -4.70 -12.08
N ARG A 143 1.43 -3.87 -11.67
CA ARG A 143 1.19 -2.52 -11.16
C ARG A 143 2.36 -1.62 -11.48
N GLN A 144 2.07 -0.40 -11.87
CA GLN A 144 3.05 0.64 -12.03
C GLN A 144 2.49 1.95 -11.51
N ASP A 145 3.23 2.63 -10.66
CA ASP A 145 2.85 3.92 -10.13
C ASP A 145 3.66 5.02 -10.84
N VAL A 146 3.05 6.17 -11.03
CA VAL A 146 3.73 7.41 -11.42
C VAL A 146 3.69 8.33 -10.22
N ARG A 147 4.85 8.79 -9.77
CA ARG A 147 4.97 9.72 -8.64
C ARG A 147 5.27 11.12 -9.12
N LEU A 148 4.63 12.07 -8.50
CA LEU A 148 4.90 13.49 -8.67
C LEU A 148 5.56 14.00 -7.41
N ARG A 149 6.78 14.57 -7.58
CA ARG A 149 7.65 15.09 -6.51
C ARG A 149 8.31 16.39 -6.95
N SER A 150 9.22 16.91 -6.14
CA SER A 150 10.02 18.11 -6.43
C SER A 150 10.79 18.05 -7.75
N GLU A 151 11.21 16.87 -8.16
CA GLU A 151 11.91 16.66 -9.45
C GLU A 151 10.98 16.53 -10.67
N GLY A 152 9.67 16.43 -10.45
CA GLY A 152 8.66 16.22 -11.48
C GLY A 152 7.97 14.86 -11.40
N LEU A 153 7.44 14.39 -12.52
CA LEU A 153 6.84 13.07 -12.67
C LEU A 153 7.94 12.02 -12.82
N VAL A 154 7.89 10.99 -11.99
CA VAL A 154 8.82 9.85 -12.00
C VAL A 154 8.01 8.56 -12.13
N LEU A 155 8.39 7.72 -13.10
CA LEU A 155 7.81 6.41 -13.28
C LEU A 155 8.46 5.45 -12.29
N ASP A 156 7.65 4.80 -11.45
CA ASP A 156 8.13 3.77 -10.54
C ASP A 156 8.43 2.45 -11.26
N GLU A 157 9.13 1.58 -10.56
CA GLU A 157 9.36 0.21 -10.94
C GLU A 157 8.06 -0.52 -11.32
N ASP A 158 8.09 -1.24 -12.43
CA ASP A 158 6.96 -2.06 -12.86
C ASP A 158 6.90 -3.37 -12.07
N LYS A 159 5.87 -3.55 -11.25
CA LYS A 159 5.62 -4.75 -10.47
C LYS A 159 4.74 -5.72 -11.25
N ALA A 160 5.33 -6.50 -12.13
CA ALA A 160 4.60 -7.42 -12.99
C ALA A 160 3.80 -8.50 -12.21
N ASP A 161 4.29 -8.89 -11.04
CA ASP A 161 3.69 -9.89 -10.14
C ASP A 161 2.65 -9.31 -9.14
N ALA A 162 2.29 -8.03 -9.30
CA ALA A 162 1.28 -7.45 -8.43
C ALA A 162 -0.09 -8.10 -8.68
N PRO A 163 -0.79 -8.56 -7.62
CA PRO A 163 -2.08 -9.20 -7.77
C PRO A 163 -3.13 -8.24 -8.31
N CYS A 164 -4.09 -8.79 -9.07
CA CYS A 164 -5.25 -8.02 -9.51
C CYS A 164 -6.05 -7.51 -8.31
N ALA A 165 -6.60 -6.30 -8.42
CA ALA A 165 -7.56 -5.81 -7.44
C ALA A 165 -8.81 -6.69 -7.47
N ALA A 166 -8.99 -7.51 -6.43
CA ALA A 166 -9.87 -8.67 -6.42
C ALA A 166 -11.37 -8.41 -6.68
N ARG A 167 -11.84 -7.18 -6.59
CA ARG A 167 -13.28 -6.90 -6.61
C ARG A 167 -13.76 -5.95 -7.73
N HIS A 168 -12.85 -5.26 -8.41
CA HIS A 168 -13.23 -4.26 -9.40
C HIS A 168 -12.21 -4.25 -10.54
N PRO A 169 -12.38 -5.11 -11.56
CA PRO A 169 -11.50 -5.16 -12.72
C PRO A 169 -11.59 -3.89 -13.57
N ASP A 170 -12.74 -3.19 -13.53
CA ASP A 170 -12.98 -2.02 -14.35
C ASP A 170 -12.06 -0.86 -14.00
N PRO A 171 -11.62 -0.08 -14.99
CA PRO A 171 -10.85 1.14 -14.76
C PRO A 171 -11.69 2.16 -13.97
N LEU A 172 -11.01 2.95 -13.17
CA LEU A 172 -11.63 4.12 -12.59
C LEU A 172 -11.80 5.18 -13.70
N PRO A 173 -12.98 5.82 -13.84
CA PRO A 173 -13.15 6.90 -14.80
C PRO A 173 -12.24 8.09 -14.47
N ASP A 174 -12.00 8.96 -15.44
CA ASP A 174 -11.27 10.19 -15.20
C ASP A 174 -12.02 11.06 -14.18
N PRO A 175 -11.31 11.81 -13.34
CA PRO A 175 -11.91 12.66 -12.32
C PRO A 175 -12.86 13.70 -12.95
N GLN A 176 -14.08 13.83 -12.45
CA GLN A 176 -15.08 14.78 -12.93
C GLN A 176 -15.04 16.12 -12.20
N CYS A 177 -14.40 16.17 -11.04
CA CYS A 177 -14.19 17.39 -10.28
C CYS A 177 -12.71 17.55 -9.89
N THR A 178 -12.36 18.73 -9.42
CA THR A 178 -11.00 19.10 -9.08
C THR A 178 -10.73 18.96 -7.57
N LEU A 179 -9.45 19.02 -7.17
CA LEU A 179 -9.09 19.08 -5.74
C LEU A 179 -9.69 20.35 -5.07
N ALA A 180 -9.81 21.46 -5.81
CA ALA A 180 -10.45 22.67 -5.34
C ALA A 180 -11.95 22.48 -5.05
N ASP A 181 -12.66 21.66 -5.84
CA ASP A 181 -14.07 21.34 -5.58
C ASP A 181 -14.23 20.51 -4.32
N VAL A 182 -13.34 19.54 -4.08
CA VAL A 182 -13.30 18.76 -2.84
C VAL A 182 -13.03 19.67 -1.63
N TRP A 183 -12.09 20.60 -1.75
CA TRP A 183 -11.78 21.59 -0.72
C TRP A 183 -12.97 22.54 -0.46
N ARG A 184 -13.66 23.00 -1.50
CA ARG A 184 -14.84 23.86 -1.34
C ARG A 184 -15.91 23.17 -0.50
N HIS A 185 -16.09 21.87 -0.69
CA HIS A 185 -16.98 21.07 0.16
C HIS A 185 -16.47 21.02 1.61
N ALA A 186 -15.17 20.81 1.83
CA ALA A 186 -14.58 20.85 3.17
C ALA A 186 -14.81 22.20 3.87
N LEU A 187 -14.56 23.30 3.16
CA LEU A 187 -14.79 24.66 3.69
C LEU A 187 -16.26 24.89 4.08
N SER A 188 -17.20 24.38 3.27
CA SER A 188 -18.64 24.49 3.60
C SER A 188 -19.04 23.71 4.86
N LYS A 189 -18.23 22.74 5.27
CA LYS A 189 -18.39 21.99 6.53
C LYS A 189 -17.64 22.60 7.72
N GLY A 190 -16.95 23.72 7.51
CA GLY A 190 -16.20 24.41 8.56
C GLY A 190 -14.75 23.93 8.75
N PHE A 191 -14.21 23.17 7.81
CA PHE A 191 -12.79 22.82 7.87
C PHE A 191 -11.90 24.05 7.67
N PRO A 192 -10.79 24.19 8.41
CA PRO A 192 -9.91 25.36 8.32
C PRO A 192 -9.15 25.37 6.99
N GLY A 193 -9.25 26.47 6.23
CA GLY A 193 -8.67 26.60 4.89
C GLY A 193 -7.15 26.88 4.86
N ASP A 194 -6.56 27.15 6.02
CA ASP A 194 -5.11 27.37 6.21
C ASP A 194 -4.32 26.06 6.45
N ARG A 195 -5.02 24.93 6.56
CA ARG A 195 -4.40 23.61 6.75
C ARG A 195 -4.18 22.92 5.43
N LEU A 196 -3.23 21.97 5.44
CA LEU A 196 -2.99 21.07 4.33
C LEU A 196 -3.88 19.82 4.44
N ALA A 197 -4.27 19.27 3.28
CA ALA A 197 -5.04 18.05 3.24
C ALA A 197 -4.33 16.93 2.49
N ARG A 198 -4.74 15.70 2.79
CA ARG A 198 -4.57 14.52 1.96
C ARG A 198 -5.88 14.28 1.23
N ILE A 199 -5.81 14.16 -0.10
CA ILE A 199 -6.98 13.85 -0.93
C ILE A 199 -6.68 12.62 -1.78
N GLU A 200 -7.61 11.67 -1.81
CA GLU A 200 -7.51 10.46 -2.62
C GLU A 200 -8.70 10.36 -3.57
N TYR A 201 -8.45 10.02 -4.83
CA TYR A 201 -9.47 9.59 -5.78
C TYR A 201 -9.35 8.09 -5.98
N PHE A 202 -10.39 7.34 -5.70
CA PHE A 202 -10.34 5.89 -5.62
C PHE A 202 -11.71 5.26 -5.95
N ARG A 203 -11.73 3.93 -6.11
CA ARG A 203 -13.00 3.19 -6.23
C ARG A 203 -13.50 2.80 -4.84
N ALA A 204 -14.59 3.43 -4.43
CA ALA A 204 -15.39 3.00 -3.30
C ALA A 204 -16.35 1.86 -3.73
N ARG A 205 -17.04 1.27 -2.77
CA ARG A 205 -18.04 0.22 -3.04
C ARG A 205 -19.18 0.71 -3.94
N SER A 206 -19.57 1.97 -3.81
CA SER A 206 -20.64 2.61 -4.61
C SER A 206 -20.17 3.18 -5.95
N GLY A 207 -18.87 3.16 -6.26
CA GLY A 207 -18.29 3.70 -7.50
C GLY A 207 -17.09 4.60 -7.27
N PRO A 208 -16.78 5.51 -8.22
CA PRO A 208 -15.70 6.48 -8.07
C PRO A 208 -15.99 7.41 -6.88
N ALA A 209 -14.94 7.73 -6.10
CA ALA A 209 -15.08 8.53 -4.89
C ALA A 209 -13.82 9.33 -4.56
N TRP A 210 -14.02 10.41 -3.82
CA TRP A 210 -13.00 11.27 -3.27
C TRP A 210 -12.97 11.13 -1.75
N ARG A 211 -11.80 10.90 -1.17
CA ARG A 211 -11.59 10.98 0.28
C ARG A 211 -10.81 12.23 0.59
N PHE A 212 -11.29 12.99 1.56
CA PHE A 212 -10.62 14.13 2.15
C PHE A 212 -10.24 13.83 3.59
N GLU A 213 -9.03 14.22 3.98
CA GLU A 213 -8.53 14.13 5.35
C GLU A 213 -7.51 15.26 5.58
N LEU A 214 -7.58 15.96 6.71
CA LEU A 214 -6.55 16.93 7.08
C LEU A 214 -5.21 16.22 7.35
N ALA A 215 -4.10 16.82 6.95
CA ALA A 215 -2.77 16.22 7.07
C ALA A 215 -2.36 15.91 8.52
N GLU A 216 -2.85 16.69 9.46
CA GLU A 216 -2.60 16.52 10.91
C GLU A 216 -3.52 15.47 11.57
N GLY A 217 -4.34 14.80 10.77
CA GLY A 217 -5.37 13.90 11.25
C GLY A 217 -6.65 14.64 11.68
N GLY A 218 -7.68 13.88 12.02
CA GLY A 218 -8.96 14.44 12.47
C GLY A 218 -10.12 14.08 11.56
N ASP A 219 -10.99 15.04 11.35
CA ASP A 219 -12.21 14.85 10.58
C ASP A 219 -11.93 14.52 9.11
N ARG A 220 -12.70 13.60 8.59
CA ARG A 220 -12.62 13.12 7.22
C ARG A 220 -14.00 12.90 6.64
N PHE A 221 -14.11 12.99 5.34
CA PHE A 221 -15.32 12.63 4.62
C PHE A 221 -15.00 11.95 3.29
N VAL A 222 -16.01 11.37 2.67
CA VAL A 222 -15.91 10.76 1.34
C VAL A 222 -17.04 11.30 0.47
N LEU A 223 -16.68 11.83 -0.72
CA LEU A 223 -17.64 12.30 -1.72
C LEU A 223 -17.76 11.26 -2.84
N TYR A 224 -18.92 11.19 -3.48
CA TYR A 224 -19.07 10.52 -4.76
C TYR A 224 -18.25 11.22 -5.84
N GLY A 225 -17.95 10.52 -6.93
CA GLY A 225 -17.02 10.99 -7.98
C GLY A 225 -17.35 12.34 -8.62
N ASP A 226 -18.61 12.78 -8.57
CA ASP A 226 -19.08 14.07 -9.07
C ASP A 226 -19.03 15.21 -8.02
N CYS A 227 -18.49 14.95 -6.83
CA CYS A 227 -18.36 15.87 -5.70
C CYS A 227 -19.69 16.47 -5.16
N LYS A 228 -20.85 15.91 -5.51
CA LYS A 228 -22.15 16.44 -5.11
C LYS A 228 -22.75 15.77 -3.87
N ARG A 229 -22.39 14.50 -3.64
CA ARG A 229 -22.97 13.67 -2.59
C ARG A 229 -21.90 13.08 -1.69
N GLU A 230 -22.12 13.14 -0.38
CA GLU A 230 -21.29 12.38 0.56
C GLU A 230 -21.67 10.90 0.57
N LEU A 231 -20.65 10.06 0.75
CA LEU A 231 -20.77 8.63 0.96
C LEU A 231 -20.54 8.31 2.43
N THR A 232 -21.36 7.44 2.99
CA THR A 232 -21.27 7.05 4.39
C THR A 232 -21.19 5.53 4.56
N GLY A 233 -20.69 5.07 5.70
CA GLY A 233 -20.69 3.66 6.07
C GLY A 233 -20.07 2.75 5.01
N ALA A 234 -20.81 1.73 4.59
CA ALA A 234 -20.34 0.73 3.63
C ALA A 234 -20.11 1.30 2.21
N GLU A 235 -20.82 2.36 1.81
CA GLU A 235 -20.66 2.98 0.50
C GLU A 235 -19.27 3.62 0.33
N ALA A 236 -18.74 4.20 1.41
CA ALA A 236 -17.45 4.91 1.44
C ALA A 236 -16.23 3.98 1.51
N GLN A 237 -16.43 2.66 1.64
CA GLN A 237 -15.32 1.71 1.76
C GLN A 237 -14.54 1.57 0.46
N GLY A 238 -13.22 1.62 0.57
CA GLY A 238 -12.28 1.50 -0.54
C GLY A 238 -10.99 2.25 -0.24
N ARG A 239 -10.01 2.14 -1.14
CA ARG A 239 -8.72 2.87 -1.09
C ARG A 239 -8.03 2.84 -2.44
N VAL A 240 -7.07 3.73 -2.64
CA VAL A 240 -6.09 3.63 -3.72
C VAL A 240 -5.22 2.40 -3.45
N PRO A 241 -5.04 1.51 -4.43
CA PRO A 241 -4.23 0.29 -4.30
C PRO A 241 -2.77 0.59 -3.99
#